data_613eb6e4fbffc4c252ebd32858e63eaf
#
_entry.id   613eb6e4fbffc4c252ebd32858e63eaf
#
_cell.length_a   1.000
_cell.length_b   1.000
_cell.length_c   1.000
_cell.angle_alpha   90.00
_cell.angle_beta   90.00
_cell.angle_gamma   90.00
#
_symmetry.space_group_name_H-M   'P 1'
#
loop_
_entity.id
_entity.type
_entity.pdbx_description
1 polymer ?
#
loop_
_entity_poly.entity_id
_entity_poly.type
_entity_poly.pdbx_seq_one_letter_code
_entity_poly.pdbx_strand_id
1 'polypeptide(L)'
;EPNDVVRFTATGPGGGNRFVTAGDMIIDTHHALRRGSRYVAGKPLLRAPTSADGLTLSPNVTVTATMRRGRRCWEVVAPAEAAAKNIIFPITSGVYTDKIGMTIEVEDALQWNGGNFRLGLYTSSGITVGMRYILVIGSSNAWTGVKQIAPRSADWAAVGGGSWASTMTHCAITFVRGSNPAPTVPTKFWVYDVAEGERNTLPSIILGADDGHGSWYNAGLPILEKYGFPSYLAYIHDTAMQNGTGMTVTQWQDAIARGHDAVVHGCKAGIASLRDYFSNYAGYASPYAAILADVEYNRDGMIANGLDPSGRGRRIYVYPQGNFQPTGGAGDTTVEAAMIAAGMKTARRNIYECSLVANGAWASARLYLPTIGHSYSTTDEAANIAELIARMQSEINAGRSVIFCFHIVTDTPTASTDISPANLEAIVTAANDLVLAGKAKRGRLPDFADELDTYSGPVHVGE
;
A
#
# COMPACT_ATOMS: atom_id res chain seq x y z
N GLU A 1 34.49 -8.80 19.51
CA GLU A 1 35.10 -7.46 19.36
C GLU A 1 34.17 -6.59 18.51
N PRO A 2 33.75 -5.39 18.95
CA PRO A 2 32.68 -4.65 18.28
C PRO A 2 33.11 -3.74 17.13
N ASN A 3 34.23 -3.99 16.46
CA ASN A 3 34.80 -3.04 15.48
C ASN A 3 35.31 -3.68 14.17
N ASP A 4 34.68 -4.73 13.67
CA ASP A 4 35.01 -5.22 12.35
C ASP A 4 34.50 -4.25 11.28
N VAL A 5 35.41 -3.41 10.77
CA VAL A 5 35.15 -2.55 9.60
C VAL A 5 35.37 -3.40 8.35
N VAL A 6 34.30 -3.77 7.68
CA VAL A 6 34.37 -4.44 6.38
C VAL A 6 34.46 -3.35 5.30
N ARG A 7 35.52 -3.40 4.48
CA ARG A 7 35.73 -2.46 3.36
C ARG A 7 35.02 -2.99 2.12
N PHE A 8 34.08 -2.20 1.59
CA PHE A 8 33.54 -2.41 0.25
C PHE A 8 34.04 -1.30 -0.67
N THR A 9 34.61 -1.65 -1.78
CA THR A 9 34.89 -0.73 -2.88
C THR A 9 33.68 -0.74 -3.81
N ALA A 10 32.80 0.25 -3.72
CA ALA A 10 31.78 0.47 -4.74
C ALA A 10 32.41 1.31 -5.85
N THR A 11 32.67 0.70 -7.00
CA THR A 11 33.01 1.41 -8.24
C THR A 11 31.71 1.89 -8.88
N GLY A 12 31.26 3.09 -8.49
CA GLY A 12 30.19 3.82 -9.18
C GLY A 12 30.74 5.06 -9.84
N PRO A 13 30.06 5.68 -10.81
CA PRO A 13 30.50 6.94 -11.39
C PRO A 13 30.49 8.02 -10.29
N GLY A 14 31.70 8.38 -9.80
CA GLY A 14 31.87 9.35 -8.73
C GLY A 14 32.98 9.03 -7.72
N GLY A 15 33.60 7.87 -7.82
CA GLY A 15 34.93 7.51 -7.29
C GLY A 15 35.24 7.89 -5.84
N GLY A 16 34.35 7.68 -4.88
CA GLY A 16 34.65 7.85 -3.47
C GLY A 16 34.58 6.52 -2.71
N ASN A 17 35.67 6.17 -2.00
CA ASN A 17 35.63 5.06 -1.05
C ASN A 17 34.75 5.44 0.14
N ARG A 18 33.62 4.79 0.31
CA ARG A 18 32.76 4.96 1.46
C ARG A 18 33.04 3.85 2.47
N PHE A 19 33.43 4.25 3.68
CA PHE A 19 33.53 3.32 4.81
C PHE A 19 32.12 3.13 5.38
N VAL A 20 31.69 1.88 5.49
CA VAL A 20 30.43 1.53 6.15
C VAL A 20 30.74 0.70 7.39
N THR A 21 30.10 1.00 8.50
CA THR A 21 30.18 0.19 9.71
C THR A 21 29.35 -1.07 9.55
N ALA A 22 29.57 -2.08 10.39
CA ALA A 22 28.73 -3.29 10.40
C ALA A 22 27.23 -2.93 10.61
N GLY A 23 26.95 -1.83 11.33
CA GLY A 23 25.61 -1.27 11.48
C GLY A 23 25.06 -0.72 10.16
N ASP A 24 25.88 -0.02 9.39
CA ASP A 24 25.51 0.52 8.08
C ASP A 24 25.32 -0.59 7.05
N MET A 25 26.11 -1.64 7.14
CA MET A 25 26.00 -2.82 6.30
C MET A 25 24.71 -3.60 6.57
N ILE A 26 24.32 -3.74 7.85
CA ILE A 26 23.01 -4.28 8.22
C ILE A 26 21.89 -3.38 7.66
N ILE A 27 22.11 -2.08 7.58
CA ILE A 27 21.20 -1.12 6.94
C ILE A 27 21.19 -1.33 5.42
N ASP A 28 22.32 -1.56 4.78
CA ASP A 28 22.42 -1.67 3.32
C ASP A 28 22.07 -3.06 2.79
N THR A 29 22.53 -4.14 3.42
CA THR A 29 22.14 -5.51 3.02
C THR A 29 20.71 -5.85 3.39
N HIS A 30 20.16 -5.19 4.41
CA HIS A 30 18.76 -5.23 4.78
C HIS A 30 17.99 -3.98 4.37
N HIS A 31 18.50 -3.15 3.47
CA HIS A 31 17.78 -1.99 2.97
C HIS A 31 16.42 -2.39 2.38
N ALA A 32 16.35 -3.54 1.71
CA ALA A 32 15.09 -4.15 1.34
C ALA A 32 14.26 -4.59 2.57
N LEU A 33 14.88 -5.16 3.60
CA LEU A 33 14.20 -5.62 4.81
C LEU A 33 13.81 -4.46 5.74
N ARG A 34 14.59 -3.37 5.78
CA ARG A 34 14.28 -2.19 6.58
C ARG A 34 13.32 -1.23 5.91
N ARG A 35 13.29 -1.16 4.59
CA ARG A 35 12.24 -0.42 3.86
C ARG A 35 10.86 -1.02 4.11
N GLY A 36 10.80 -2.28 4.52
CA GLY A 36 9.57 -2.97 4.86
C GLY A 36 9.10 -2.83 6.31
N SER A 37 9.97 -2.48 7.25
CA SER A 37 9.59 -2.35 8.65
C SER A 37 9.25 -0.91 8.99
N ARG A 38 7.98 -0.57 8.96
CA ARG A 38 7.48 0.71 9.50
C ARG A 38 7.50 0.77 11.02
N TYR A 39 7.87 -0.33 11.65
CA TYR A 39 8.17 -0.40 13.05
C TYR A 39 9.67 -0.49 13.23
N VAL A 40 10.31 0.58 13.70
CA VAL A 40 11.57 0.42 14.42
C VAL A 40 11.25 -0.48 15.60
N ALA A 41 12.13 -1.45 15.83
CA ALA A 41 11.98 -2.37 16.94
C ALA A 41 11.73 -1.62 18.25
N GLY A 42 10.47 -1.30 18.47
CA GLY A 42 9.95 -0.95 19.75
C GLY A 42 10.00 -2.15 20.68
N LYS A 43 9.38 -2.03 21.81
CA LYS A 43 9.28 -3.11 22.81
C LYS A 43 8.55 -4.29 22.17
N PRO A 44 9.22 -5.43 21.93
CA PRO A 44 8.54 -6.59 21.35
C PRO A 44 7.58 -7.17 22.39
N LEU A 45 6.33 -7.38 21.97
CA LEU A 45 5.36 -8.12 22.74
C LEU A 45 5.46 -9.62 22.40
N LEU A 46 5.61 -9.91 21.12
CA LEU A 46 5.86 -11.24 20.60
C LEU A 46 6.90 -11.13 19.46
N ARG A 47 8.06 -11.70 19.62
CA ARG A 47 9.12 -11.75 18.60
C ARG A 47 9.40 -13.17 18.20
N ALA A 48 9.37 -13.42 16.87
CA ALA A 48 9.85 -14.65 16.27
C ALA A 48 9.56 -15.89 17.16
N PRO A 49 8.28 -16.25 17.34
CA PRO A 49 7.86 -17.19 18.35
C PRO A 49 8.59 -18.51 18.20
N THR A 50 9.32 -18.90 19.24
CA THR A 50 10.10 -20.14 19.28
C THR A 50 9.32 -21.30 19.88
N SER A 51 8.25 -20.98 20.59
CA SER A 51 7.37 -21.94 21.28
C SER A 51 5.93 -21.41 21.30
N ALA A 52 5.00 -22.31 21.50
CA ALA A 52 3.61 -22.00 21.82
C ALA A 52 3.32 -22.19 23.35
N ASP A 53 4.35 -22.35 24.16
CA ASP A 53 4.19 -22.52 25.60
C ASP A 53 3.71 -21.24 26.27
N GLY A 54 2.93 -21.39 27.33
CA GLY A 54 2.38 -20.26 28.09
C GLY A 54 1.21 -19.55 27.44
N LEU A 55 0.68 -20.07 26.33
CA LEU A 55 -0.53 -19.56 25.71
C LEU A 55 -1.77 -20.04 26.45
N THR A 56 -2.74 -19.13 26.58
CA THR A 56 -4.13 -19.50 26.89
C THR A 56 -4.93 -19.49 25.61
N LEU A 57 -5.44 -20.64 25.20
CA LEU A 57 -6.15 -20.84 23.94
C LEU A 57 -7.63 -21.07 24.18
N SER A 58 -8.48 -20.52 23.35
CA SER A 58 -9.89 -20.94 23.27
C SER A 58 -10.01 -22.40 22.82
N PRO A 59 -11.09 -23.11 23.23
CA PRO A 59 -11.33 -24.49 22.79
C PRO A 59 -11.25 -24.65 21.27
N ASN A 60 -10.68 -25.76 20.81
CA ASN A 60 -10.50 -26.14 19.41
C ASN A 60 -9.53 -25.25 18.61
N VAL A 61 -8.80 -24.34 19.25
CA VAL A 61 -7.70 -23.59 18.64
C VAL A 61 -6.41 -24.33 18.87
N THR A 62 -5.62 -24.56 17.82
CA THR A 62 -4.25 -25.07 17.97
C THR A 62 -3.26 -24.04 17.48
N VAL A 63 -2.14 -23.93 18.20
CA VAL A 63 -1.03 -23.04 17.86
C VAL A 63 0.26 -23.84 17.88
N THR A 64 1.00 -23.76 16.81
CA THR A 64 2.30 -24.45 16.66
C THR A 64 3.36 -23.45 16.22
N ALA A 65 4.49 -23.41 16.94
CA ALA A 65 5.64 -22.64 16.51
C ALA A 65 6.29 -23.31 15.30
N THR A 66 6.46 -22.57 14.21
CA THR A 66 6.96 -23.12 12.96
C THR A 66 7.81 -22.10 12.19
N MET A 67 8.34 -22.54 11.06
CA MET A 67 9.00 -21.68 10.06
C MET A 67 8.10 -21.55 8.84
N ARG A 68 7.85 -20.32 8.41
CA ARG A 68 7.13 -20.06 7.18
C ARG A 68 7.77 -18.88 6.46
N ARG A 69 7.99 -19.01 5.16
CA ARG A 69 8.68 -17.98 4.34
C ARG A 69 10.01 -17.52 4.95
N GLY A 70 10.79 -18.46 5.50
CA GLY A 70 12.08 -18.17 6.14
C GLY A 70 12.00 -17.43 7.48
N ARG A 71 10.80 -17.24 8.06
CA ARG A 71 10.59 -16.56 9.35
C ARG A 71 9.91 -17.48 10.36
N ARG A 72 10.28 -17.33 11.62
CA ARG A 72 9.54 -17.97 12.73
C ARG A 72 8.19 -17.33 12.88
N CYS A 73 7.17 -18.14 13.12
CA CYS A 73 5.79 -17.71 13.32
C CYS A 73 5.01 -18.72 14.15
N TRP A 74 3.86 -18.34 14.63
CA TRP A 74 2.83 -19.28 15.08
C TRP A 74 1.94 -19.65 13.88
N GLU A 75 1.84 -20.93 13.57
CA GLU A 75 0.74 -21.45 12.77
C GLU A 75 -0.47 -21.65 13.67
N VAL A 76 -1.56 -21.01 13.35
CA VAL A 76 -2.83 -21.09 14.06
C VAL A 76 -3.84 -21.81 13.21
N VAL A 77 -4.41 -22.89 13.75
CA VAL A 77 -5.56 -23.56 13.13
C VAL A 77 -6.82 -23.02 13.80
N ALA A 78 -7.62 -22.30 13.03
CA ALA A 78 -8.91 -21.75 13.43
C ALA A 78 -10.00 -22.79 13.15
N PRO A 79 -10.84 -23.14 14.14
CA PRO A 79 -11.89 -24.14 13.96
C PRO A 79 -12.99 -23.69 12.99
N ALA A 80 -13.80 -24.64 12.54
CA ALA A 80 -14.95 -24.40 11.69
C ALA A 80 -16.15 -23.82 12.48
N GLU A 81 -15.92 -22.70 13.15
CA GLU A 81 -16.90 -22.04 14.02
C GLU A 81 -16.87 -20.52 13.80
N ALA A 82 -18.00 -19.86 13.81
CA ALA A 82 -18.11 -18.40 13.75
C ALA A 82 -17.95 -17.72 15.13
N ALA A 83 -17.82 -18.49 16.21
CA ALA A 83 -17.62 -17.94 17.56
C ALA A 83 -16.24 -17.26 17.71
N ALA A 84 -16.16 -16.23 18.53
CA ALA A 84 -14.89 -15.58 18.85
C ALA A 84 -13.93 -16.56 19.54
N LYS A 85 -12.69 -16.60 19.06
CA LYS A 85 -11.61 -17.42 19.60
C LYS A 85 -10.43 -16.54 19.96
N ASN A 86 -9.72 -16.90 21.01
CA ASN A 86 -8.62 -16.11 21.57
C ASN A 86 -7.33 -16.92 21.61
N ILE A 87 -6.23 -16.23 21.35
CA ILE A 87 -4.87 -16.61 21.69
C ILE A 87 -4.38 -15.53 22.65
N ILE A 88 -4.18 -15.86 23.90
CA ILE A 88 -3.76 -14.92 24.94
C ILE A 88 -2.37 -15.31 25.40
N PHE A 89 -1.47 -14.35 25.48
CA PHE A 89 -0.11 -14.56 25.93
C PHE A 89 0.34 -13.44 26.87
N PRO A 90 1.19 -13.78 27.88
CA PRO A 90 1.76 -12.79 28.76
C PRO A 90 2.75 -11.90 28.00
N ILE A 91 2.77 -10.64 28.38
CA ILE A 91 3.76 -9.66 27.90
C ILE A 91 4.50 -9.06 29.08
N THR A 92 5.62 -8.39 28.83
CA THR A 92 6.29 -7.66 29.90
C THR A 92 5.33 -6.64 30.49
N SER A 93 5.07 -6.74 31.80
CA SER A 93 4.19 -5.82 32.51
C SER A 93 4.65 -4.36 32.33
N GLY A 94 3.74 -3.47 31.94
CA GLY A 94 4.07 -2.06 31.76
C GLY A 94 2.97 -1.25 31.10
N VAL A 95 3.24 0.04 30.99
CA VAL A 95 2.44 0.98 30.21
C VAL A 95 2.92 0.92 28.77
N TYR A 96 1.98 0.88 27.85
CA TYR A 96 2.23 0.82 26.40
C TYR A 96 1.61 2.02 25.70
N THR A 97 2.05 2.28 24.50
CA THR A 97 1.49 3.33 23.64
C THR A 97 0.45 2.74 22.67
N ASP A 98 -0.26 3.58 21.99
CA ASP A 98 -1.19 3.23 20.91
C ASP A 98 -0.50 2.76 19.61
N LYS A 99 0.83 2.71 19.63
CA LYS A 99 1.67 2.33 18.46
C LYS A 99 1.95 0.82 18.44
N ILE A 100 0.92 0.02 18.65
CA ILE A 100 1.03 -1.45 18.61
C ILE A 100 0.57 -1.97 17.26
N GLY A 101 1.31 -2.92 16.71
CA GLY A 101 0.96 -3.60 15.48
C GLY A 101 1.25 -5.08 15.51
N MET A 102 0.72 -5.81 14.53
CA MET A 102 1.00 -7.22 14.32
C MET A 102 1.21 -7.54 12.84
N THR A 103 2.03 -8.55 12.56
CA THR A 103 2.18 -9.11 11.23
C THR A 103 1.55 -10.49 11.19
N ILE A 104 0.56 -10.66 10.33
CA ILE A 104 -0.15 -11.91 10.14
C ILE A 104 -0.20 -12.31 8.67
N GLU A 105 -0.33 -13.60 8.40
CA GLU A 105 -0.61 -14.15 7.09
C GLU A 105 -1.89 -14.96 7.14
N VAL A 106 -2.73 -14.84 6.14
CA VAL A 106 -4.00 -15.56 6.01
C VAL A 106 -3.92 -16.50 4.82
N GLU A 107 -4.27 -17.76 5.01
CA GLU A 107 -4.22 -18.79 3.96
C GLU A 107 -5.24 -18.53 2.85
N ASP A 108 -6.48 -18.26 3.24
CA ASP A 108 -7.61 -18.03 2.33
C ASP A 108 -8.53 -16.94 2.87
N ALA A 109 -8.55 -15.82 2.17
CA ALA A 109 -9.37 -14.66 2.57
C ALA A 109 -10.87 -14.95 2.60
N LEU A 110 -11.36 -15.84 1.73
CA LEU A 110 -12.78 -16.16 1.64
C LEU A 110 -13.30 -16.82 2.91
N GLN A 111 -12.44 -17.58 3.61
CA GLN A 111 -12.77 -18.21 4.88
C GLN A 111 -12.98 -17.20 6.04
N TRP A 112 -12.66 -15.93 5.82
CA TRP A 112 -12.75 -14.86 6.82
C TRP A 112 -13.79 -13.79 6.46
N ASN A 113 -14.46 -13.91 5.33
CA ASN A 113 -15.43 -12.91 4.88
C ASN A 113 -16.57 -12.73 5.91
N GLY A 114 -16.80 -11.48 6.30
CA GLY A 114 -17.72 -11.11 7.37
C GLY A 114 -17.19 -11.35 8.79
N GLY A 115 -15.93 -11.81 8.92
CA GLY A 115 -15.25 -12.01 10.19
C GLY A 115 -14.41 -10.81 10.63
N ASN A 116 -13.58 -11.03 11.64
CA ASN A 116 -12.63 -10.00 12.10
C ASN A 116 -11.43 -10.61 12.82
N PHE A 117 -10.33 -9.86 12.81
CA PHE A 117 -9.21 -10.01 13.73
C PHE A 117 -9.22 -8.85 14.72
N ARG A 118 -8.91 -9.14 15.98
CA ARG A 118 -8.77 -8.15 17.03
C ARG A 118 -7.41 -8.29 17.67
N LEU A 119 -6.74 -7.19 17.86
CA LEU A 119 -5.51 -7.10 18.63
C LEU A 119 -5.82 -6.32 19.90
N GLY A 120 -5.45 -6.85 21.06
CA GLY A 120 -5.72 -6.17 22.32
C GLY A 120 -4.61 -6.33 23.33
N LEU A 121 -4.46 -5.32 24.17
CA LEU A 121 -3.61 -5.31 25.36
C LEU A 121 -4.48 -5.19 26.58
N TYR A 122 -4.22 -6.00 27.57
CA TYR A 122 -5.08 -6.17 28.73
C TYR A 122 -4.30 -6.20 30.04
N THR A 123 -4.99 -5.80 31.10
CA THR A 123 -4.42 -5.80 32.46
C THR A 123 -4.35 -7.19 33.10
N SER A 124 -5.04 -8.18 32.50
CA SER A 124 -5.06 -9.57 32.96
C SER A 124 -5.39 -10.54 31.81
N SER A 125 -5.18 -11.82 32.05
CA SER A 125 -5.55 -12.91 31.12
C SER A 125 -7.07 -13.04 30.90
N GLY A 126 -7.91 -12.44 31.75
CA GLY A 126 -9.35 -12.41 31.55
C GLY A 126 -9.83 -11.53 30.40
N ILE A 127 -8.94 -10.73 29.80
CA ILE A 127 -9.20 -9.82 28.67
C ILE A 127 -10.43 -8.91 28.85
N THR A 128 -10.72 -8.53 30.06
CA THR A 128 -11.92 -7.74 30.43
C THR A 128 -11.64 -6.23 30.54
N VAL A 129 -10.39 -5.84 30.82
CA VAL A 129 -9.97 -4.44 30.96
C VAL A 129 -8.73 -4.19 30.12
N GLY A 130 -8.77 -3.25 29.19
CA GLY A 130 -7.64 -2.93 28.33
C GLY A 130 -7.99 -2.06 27.13
N MET A 131 -7.15 -2.11 26.11
CA MET A 131 -7.32 -1.42 24.84
C MET A 131 -7.41 -2.44 23.70
N ARG A 132 -8.33 -2.27 22.78
CA ARG A 132 -8.58 -3.21 21.69
C ARG A 132 -8.78 -2.51 20.35
N TYR A 133 -8.15 -3.04 19.33
CA TYR A 133 -8.40 -2.73 17.93
C TYR A 133 -9.17 -3.87 17.25
N ILE A 134 -10.06 -3.55 16.32
CA ILE A 134 -10.83 -4.52 15.53
C ILE A 134 -10.61 -4.25 14.06
N LEU A 135 -10.05 -5.24 13.36
CA LEU A 135 -9.98 -5.27 11.90
C LEU A 135 -11.15 -6.11 11.37
N VAL A 136 -12.17 -5.47 10.86
CA VAL A 136 -13.28 -6.16 10.19
C VAL A 136 -12.84 -6.61 8.80
N ILE A 137 -13.19 -7.85 8.44
CA ILE A 137 -12.89 -8.43 7.13
C ILE A 137 -14.20 -8.53 6.35
N GLY A 138 -14.38 -7.63 5.39
CA GLY A 138 -15.49 -7.67 4.43
C GLY A 138 -15.01 -8.15 3.07
N SER A 139 -15.94 -8.37 2.15
CA SER A 139 -15.63 -8.75 0.76
C SER A 139 -14.71 -7.75 0.04
N SER A 140 -14.79 -6.46 0.39
CA SER A 140 -13.98 -5.40 -0.20
C SER A 140 -12.56 -5.29 0.38
N ASN A 141 -12.30 -5.86 1.58
CA ASN A 141 -11.02 -5.75 2.26
C ASN A 141 -10.41 -7.09 2.69
N ALA A 142 -10.97 -8.21 2.24
CA ALA A 142 -10.40 -9.53 2.42
C ALA A 142 -9.04 -9.64 1.71
N TRP A 143 -8.10 -10.35 2.31
CA TRP A 143 -6.76 -10.55 1.72
C TRP A 143 -6.29 -11.98 1.93
N THR A 144 -5.48 -12.46 1.01
CA THR A 144 -4.68 -13.69 1.13
C THR A 144 -3.21 -13.29 1.20
N GLY A 145 -2.42 -13.98 2.02
CA GLY A 145 -1.00 -13.69 2.21
C GLY A 145 -0.69 -12.83 3.43
N VAL A 146 0.48 -12.21 3.45
CA VAL A 146 1.00 -11.48 4.63
C VAL A 146 0.43 -10.06 4.70
N LYS A 147 -0.01 -9.67 5.88
CA LYS A 147 -0.44 -8.31 6.20
C LYS A 147 0.17 -7.83 7.50
N GLN A 148 0.66 -6.60 7.49
CA GLN A 148 1.01 -5.87 8.70
C GLN A 148 -0.16 -4.99 9.12
N ILE A 149 -0.64 -5.17 10.33
CA ILE A 149 -1.73 -4.42 10.93
C ILE A 149 -1.13 -3.42 11.91
N ALA A 150 -1.34 -2.13 11.65
CA ALA A 150 -0.82 -1.04 12.45
C ALA A 150 -1.93 0.00 12.67
N PRO A 151 -2.78 -0.19 13.68
CA PRO A 151 -3.90 0.70 13.97
C PRO A 151 -3.45 2.12 14.28
N ARG A 152 -4.33 3.09 14.04
CA ARG A 152 -4.15 4.47 14.51
C ARG A 152 -4.60 4.57 15.97
N SER A 153 -4.17 5.63 16.64
CA SER A 153 -4.67 6.01 17.96
C SER A 153 -6.20 5.95 18.07
N ALA A 154 -6.88 6.57 17.10
CA ALA A 154 -8.33 6.65 17.06
C ALA A 154 -9.04 5.32 16.73
N ASP A 155 -8.33 4.32 16.25
CA ASP A 155 -8.90 3.01 15.93
C ASP A 155 -8.97 2.07 17.16
N TRP A 156 -8.35 2.45 18.26
CA TRP A 156 -8.37 1.69 19.50
C TRP A 156 -9.55 2.07 20.36
N ALA A 157 -10.23 1.07 20.87
CA ALA A 157 -11.34 1.23 21.79
C ALA A 157 -10.97 0.72 23.19
N ALA A 158 -11.37 1.44 24.21
CA ALA A 158 -11.28 1.00 25.59
C ALA A 158 -12.23 -0.18 25.84
N VAL A 159 -11.76 -1.15 26.61
CA VAL A 159 -12.54 -2.31 27.06
C VAL A 159 -12.58 -2.25 28.58
N GLY A 160 -13.76 -2.36 29.19
CA GLY A 160 -13.92 -2.41 30.64
C GLY A 160 -13.33 -1.21 31.38
N GLY A 161 -13.32 -0.02 30.79
CA GLY A 161 -12.70 1.17 31.38
C GLY A 161 -11.18 1.22 31.30
N GLY A 162 -10.56 0.36 30.49
CA GLY A 162 -9.11 0.38 30.25
C GLY A 162 -8.65 1.66 29.55
N SER A 163 -7.40 2.01 29.70
CA SER A 163 -6.76 3.16 29.06
C SER A 163 -5.29 2.85 28.76
N TRP A 164 -4.64 3.67 27.92
CA TRP A 164 -3.20 3.56 27.67
C TRP A 164 -2.33 3.88 28.91
N ALA A 165 -2.90 4.49 29.94
CA ALA A 165 -2.23 4.68 31.22
C ALA A 165 -2.27 3.44 32.14
N SER A 166 -3.04 2.42 31.77
CA SER A 166 -3.14 1.19 32.56
C SER A 166 -1.90 0.31 32.35
N THR A 167 -1.49 -0.39 33.41
CA THR A 167 -0.43 -1.40 33.31
C THR A 167 -0.96 -2.64 32.62
N MET A 168 -0.46 -2.92 31.42
CA MET A 168 -0.83 -4.09 30.64
C MET A 168 0.09 -5.27 30.97
N THR A 169 -0.46 -6.46 31.03
CA THR A 169 0.26 -7.70 31.39
C THR A 169 0.05 -8.81 30.36
N HIS A 170 -0.98 -8.67 29.50
CA HIS A 170 -1.33 -9.67 28.49
C HIS A 170 -1.64 -9.01 27.16
N CYS A 171 -1.32 -9.73 26.10
CA CYS A 171 -1.77 -9.44 24.74
C CYS A 171 -2.73 -10.55 24.30
N ALA A 172 -3.76 -10.19 23.56
CA ALA A 172 -4.67 -11.15 22.97
C ALA A 172 -4.83 -10.89 21.48
N ILE A 173 -4.76 -11.96 20.70
CA ILE A 173 -5.21 -12.00 19.32
C ILE A 173 -6.53 -12.75 19.33
N THR A 174 -7.63 -12.01 19.11
CA THR A 174 -8.97 -12.59 18.98
C THR A 174 -9.31 -12.65 17.51
N PHE A 175 -9.90 -13.74 17.08
CA PHE A 175 -10.38 -13.86 15.72
C PHE A 175 -11.81 -14.42 15.71
N VAL A 176 -12.58 -13.93 14.75
CA VAL A 176 -13.95 -14.37 14.48
C VAL A 176 -14.01 -14.69 12.99
N ARG A 177 -14.37 -15.90 12.66
CA ARG A 177 -14.64 -16.28 11.28
C ARG A 177 -16.00 -15.75 10.87
N GLY A 178 -16.13 -15.37 9.60
CA GLY A 178 -17.40 -14.91 9.06
C GLY A 178 -18.52 -15.97 9.17
N SER A 179 -19.75 -15.51 9.18
CA SER A 179 -20.93 -16.39 9.24
C SER A 179 -21.62 -16.54 7.89
N ASN A 180 -21.11 -15.89 6.83
CA ASN A 180 -21.74 -15.92 5.51
C ASN A 180 -20.71 -16.16 4.37
N PRO A 181 -20.56 -17.38 3.87
CA PRO A 181 -21.15 -18.63 4.40
C PRO A 181 -20.57 -19.02 5.76
N ALA A 182 -21.32 -19.80 6.52
CA ALA A 182 -20.84 -20.34 7.79
C ALA A 182 -19.59 -21.20 7.57
N PRO A 183 -18.57 -21.10 8.47
CA PRO A 183 -17.35 -21.89 8.33
C PRO A 183 -17.66 -23.41 8.43
N THR A 184 -17.29 -24.15 7.39
CA THR A 184 -17.52 -25.60 7.34
C THR A 184 -16.26 -26.42 7.54
N VAL A 185 -15.09 -25.80 7.38
CA VAL A 185 -13.78 -26.44 7.51
C VAL A 185 -12.85 -25.57 8.34
N PRO A 186 -11.90 -26.16 9.09
CA PRO A 186 -10.82 -25.40 9.69
C PRO A 186 -10.01 -24.62 8.64
N THR A 187 -9.43 -23.50 9.03
CA THR A 187 -8.51 -22.71 8.19
C THR A 187 -7.29 -22.30 8.96
N LYS A 188 -6.25 -21.86 8.26
CA LYS A 188 -5.01 -21.44 8.90
C LYS A 188 -4.74 -19.95 8.74
N PHE A 189 -4.05 -19.41 9.72
CA PHE A 189 -3.34 -18.15 9.61
C PHE A 189 -2.04 -18.23 10.41
N TRP A 190 -1.11 -17.32 10.13
CA TRP A 190 0.19 -17.29 10.81
C TRP A 190 0.42 -15.93 11.44
N VAL A 191 0.95 -15.93 12.65
CA VAL A 191 1.34 -14.73 13.39
C VAL A 191 2.86 -14.68 13.44
N TYR A 192 3.47 -13.67 12.85
CA TYR A 192 4.92 -13.49 12.81
C TYR A 192 5.45 -12.67 13.97
N ASP A 193 4.76 -11.60 14.29
CA ASP A 193 5.13 -10.72 15.41
C ASP A 193 3.95 -9.87 15.90
N VAL A 194 4.09 -9.42 17.15
CA VAL A 194 3.33 -8.31 17.72
C VAL A 194 4.34 -7.41 18.42
N ALA A 195 4.32 -6.12 18.13
CA ALA A 195 5.28 -5.18 18.68
C ALA A 195 4.67 -3.79 18.92
N GLU A 196 5.16 -3.14 19.97
CA GLU A 196 5.06 -1.70 20.11
C GLU A 196 6.19 -1.07 19.31
N GLY A 197 5.91 -0.04 18.53
CA GLY A 197 6.94 0.61 17.73
C GLY A 197 6.53 1.98 17.21
N GLU A 198 7.50 2.78 16.86
CA GLU A 198 7.26 4.01 16.13
C GLU A 198 7.21 3.75 14.63
N ARG A 199 6.36 4.49 13.94
CA ARG A 199 6.39 4.51 12.47
C ARG A 199 7.70 5.13 12.02
N ASN A 200 8.52 4.33 11.34
CA ASN A 200 9.87 4.75 10.94
C ASN A 200 9.91 5.58 9.67
N THR A 201 8.80 5.74 8.97
CA THR A 201 8.75 6.51 7.73
C THR A 201 7.62 7.51 7.77
N LEU A 202 7.96 8.75 7.45
CA LEU A 202 6.96 9.77 7.20
C LEU A 202 6.02 9.31 6.07
N PRO A 203 4.72 9.56 6.18
CA PRO A 203 3.80 9.28 5.10
C PRO A 203 4.20 10.06 3.85
N SER A 204 3.94 9.48 2.69
CA SER A 204 4.28 10.07 1.40
C SER A 204 3.10 10.87 0.86
N ILE A 205 3.38 12.05 0.31
CA ILE A 205 2.45 12.76 -0.57
C ILE A 205 2.94 12.54 -1.99
N ILE A 206 2.13 11.88 -2.81
CA ILE A 206 2.44 11.46 -4.17
C ILE A 206 1.49 12.19 -5.10
N LEU A 207 2.04 12.95 -6.04
CA LEU A 207 1.31 13.76 -6.99
C LEU A 207 1.50 13.21 -8.40
N GLY A 208 0.47 13.20 -9.21
CA GLY A 208 0.61 12.74 -10.58
C GLY A 208 -0.61 12.97 -11.45
N ALA A 209 -0.47 12.64 -12.72
CA ALA A 209 -1.51 12.81 -13.71
C ALA A 209 -1.68 11.57 -14.58
N ASP A 210 -2.93 11.36 -14.99
CA ASP A 210 -3.30 10.34 -15.95
C ASP A 210 -3.32 10.90 -17.38
N ASP A 211 -3.43 10.00 -18.34
CA ASP A 211 -3.61 10.25 -19.78
C ASP A 211 -2.45 10.97 -20.50
N GLY A 212 -1.41 11.41 -19.80
CA GLY A 212 -0.25 12.05 -20.42
C GLY A 212 -0.57 13.35 -21.15
N HIS A 213 -1.52 14.15 -20.68
CA HIS A 213 -1.93 15.39 -21.35
C HIS A 213 -0.81 16.44 -21.35
N GLY A 214 -0.62 17.13 -22.51
CA GLY A 214 0.45 18.12 -22.70
C GLY A 214 0.38 19.33 -21.75
N SER A 215 -0.81 19.67 -21.23
CA SER A 215 -0.96 20.73 -20.24
C SER A 215 -0.26 20.39 -18.91
N TRP A 216 -0.16 19.10 -18.57
CA TRP A 216 0.59 18.70 -17.39
C TRP A 216 2.09 19.00 -17.54
N TYR A 217 2.66 18.71 -18.71
CA TYR A 217 4.05 19.07 -19.02
C TYR A 217 4.28 20.59 -18.98
N ASN A 218 3.35 21.37 -19.59
CA ASN A 218 3.53 22.81 -19.77
C ASN A 218 3.22 23.63 -18.50
N ALA A 219 2.28 23.20 -17.66
CA ALA A 219 1.81 23.94 -16.51
C ALA A 219 1.93 23.14 -15.19
N GLY A 220 1.58 21.86 -15.20
CA GLY A 220 1.58 21.05 -13.97
C GLY A 220 2.99 20.79 -13.42
N LEU A 221 3.89 20.27 -14.26
CA LEU A 221 5.26 19.96 -13.81
C LEU A 221 6.02 21.20 -13.29
N PRO A 222 5.98 22.37 -13.93
CA PRO A 222 6.62 23.57 -13.38
C PRO A 222 6.13 23.96 -11.99
N ILE A 223 4.83 23.79 -11.71
CA ILE A 223 4.27 24.05 -10.37
C ILE A 223 4.85 23.04 -9.35
N LEU A 224 4.86 21.75 -9.68
CA LEU A 224 5.38 20.73 -8.78
C LEU A 224 6.87 20.91 -8.50
N GLU A 225 7.66 21.20 -9.55
CA GLU A 225 9.11 21.41 -9.48
C GLU A 225 9.49 22.60 -8.63
N LYS A 226 8.72 23.69 -8.66
CA LYS A 226 8.89 24.87 -7.80
C LYS A 226 8.96 24.48 -6.33
N TYR A 227 8.25 23.44 -5.92
CA TYR A 227 8.21 22.93 -4.55
C TYR A 227 9.00 21.63 -4.36
N GLY A 228 9.70 21.17 -5.40
CA GLY A 228 10.54 19.98 -5.37
C GLY A 228 9.75 18.65 -5.31
N PHE A 229 8.52 18.64 -5.76
CA PHE A 229 7.73 17.41 -5.86
C PHE A 229 7.99 16.70 -7.18
N PRO A 230 8.37 15.41 -7.16
CA PRO A 230 8.30 14.56 -8.35
C PRO A 230 6.84 14.26 -8.70
N SER A 231 6.58 13.98 -9.96
CA SER A 231 5.27 13.52 -10.44
C SER A 231 5.38 12.10 -10.96
N TYR A 232 4.36 11.26 -10.77
CA TYR A 232 4.15 10.15 -11.68
C TYR A 232 3.29 10.63 -12.86
N LEU A 233 3.56 10.09 -14.02
CA LEU A 233 2.88 10.39 -15.28
C LEU A 233 2.40 9.07 -15.86
N ALA A 234 1.09 8.90 -15.99
CA ALA A 234 0.50 7.66 -16.48
C ALA A 234 0.51 7.65 -18.01
N TYR A 235 1.35 6.77 -18.57
CA TYR A 235 1.66 6.70 -20.01
C TYR A 235 0.73 5.75 -20.75
N ILE A 236 0.13 6.23 -21.82
CA ILE A 236 -0.65 5.45 -22.77
C ILE A 236 0.16 5.34 -24.08
N HIS A 237 0.36 4.10 -24.53
CA HIS A 237 1.12 3.84 -25.77
C HIS A 237 0.31 4.08 -27.04
N ASP A 238 -1.01 3.95 -26.98
CA ASP A 238 -1.86 4.11 -28.14
C ASP A 238 -1.92 5.57 -28.61
N THR A 239 -1.56 5.78 -29.87
CA THR A 239 -1.51 7.11 -30.48
C THR A 239 -2.87 7.79 -30.61
N ALA A 240 -3.98 7.07 -30.47
CA ALA A 240 -5.31 7.65 -30.53
C ALA A 240 -5.55 8.71 -29.44
N MET A 241 -4.90 8.57 -28.28
CA MET A 241 -4.93 9.57 -27.19
C MET A 241 -3.92 10.72 -27.42
N GLN A 242 -3.00 10.57 -28.35
CA GLN A 242 -1.98 11.58 -28.65
C GLN A 242 -2.43 12.61 -29.72
N ASN A 243 -3.70 12.64 -30.10
CA ASN A 243 -4.26 13.52 -31.12
C ASN A 243 -4.14 15.03 -30.79
N GLY A 244 -2.90 15.52 -30.67
CA GLY A 244 -2.58 16.95 -30.51
C GLY A 244 -2.67 17.50 -29.10
N THR A 245 -3.19 16.74 -28.14
CA THR A 245 -3.30 17.17 -26.73
C THR A 245 -2.37 16.43 -25.78
N GLY A 246 -1.81 15.30 -26.20
CA GLY A 246 -0.85 14.51 -25.43
C GLY A 246 0.57 15.07 -25.45
N MET A 247 1.37 14.66 -24.46
CA MET A 247 2.82 14.89 -24.45
C MET A 247 3.48 14.15 -25.61
N THR A 248 4.38 14.80 -26.32
CA THR A 248 5.26 14.14 -27.29
C THR A 248 6.26 13.22 -26.59
N VAL A 249 6.82 12.23 -27.28
CA VAL A 249 7.87 11.35 -26.74
C VAL A 249 9.05 12.17 -26.18
N THR A 250 9.44 13.25 -26.87
CA THR A 250 10.49 14.16 -26.39
C THR A 250 10.14 14.85 -25.07
N GLN A 251 8.89 15.31 -24.91
CA GLN A 251 8.43 15.90 -23.66
C GLN A 251 8.38 14.86 -22.53
N TRP A 252 7.98 13.63 -22.82
CA TRP A 252 8.05 12.52 -21.90
C TRP A 252 9.48 12.26 -21.42
N GLN A 253 10.43 12.14 -22.36
CA GLN A 253 11.84 11.91 -22.05
C GLN A 253 12.45 13.06 -21.25
N ASP A 254 12.09 14.29 -21.56
CA ASP A 254 12.53 15.47 -20.80
C ASP A 254 11.96 15.45 -19.37
N ALA A 255 10.67 15.16 -19.20
CA ALA A 255 10.07 15.02 -17.86
C ALA A 255 10.78 13.94 -17.02
N ILE A 256 11.10 12.79 -17.61
CA ILE A 256 11.86 11.72 -16.93
C ILE A 256 13.27 12.19 -16.57
N ALA A 257 13.96 12.90 -17.47
CA ALA A 257 15.29 13.45 -17.21
C ALA A 257 15.29 14.49 -16.07
N ARG A 258 14.19 15.23 -15.91
CA ARG A 258 13.98 16.17 -14.78
C ARG A 258 13.59 15.47 -13.47
N GLY A 259 13.42 14.15 -13.45
CA GLY A 259 13.22 13.37 -12.22
C GLY A 259 11.78 12.95 -11.95
N HIS A 260 10.88 13.08 -12.94
CA HIS A 260 9.54 12.51 -12.88
C HIS A 260 9.54 11.04 -13.27
N ASP A 261 8.43 10.32 -13.04
CA ASP A 261 8.30 8.89 -13.31
C ASP A 261 7.20 8.64 -14.34
N ALA A 262 7.47 7.85 -15.39
CA ALA A 262 6.41 7.26 -16.20
C ALA A 262 5.95 5.95 -15.55
N VAL A 263 4.64 5.70 -15.58
CA VAL A 263 4.00 4.46 -15.16
C VAL A 263 3.02 3.99 -16.22
N VAL A 264 2.74 2.69 -16.27
CA VAL A 264 1.91 2.11 -17.33
C VAL A 264 0.45 2.47 -17.13
N HIS A 265 -0.21 2.92 -18.20
CA HIS A 265 -1.62 3.29 -18.22
C HIS A 265 -2.26 2.95 -19.56
N GLY A 266 -3.57 3.02 -19.60
CA GLY A 266 -4.35 2.95 -20.81
C GLY A 266 -4.75 1.55 -21.21
N CYS A 267 -5.57 1.56 -22.25
CA CYS A 267 -6.01 0.39 -23.00
C CYS A 267 -5.78 0.64 -24.48
N LYS A 268 -5.80 -0.43 -25.26
CA LYS A 268 -5.76 -0.33 -26.75
C LYS A 268 -6.96 0.46 -27.26
N ALA A 269 -6.79 1.06 -28.43
CA ALA A 269 -7.84 1.84 -29.09
C ALA A 269 -9.18 1.09 -29.13
N GLY A 270 -10.25 1.79 -28.74
CA GLY A 270 -11.61 1.25 -28.69
C GLY A 270 -11.99 0.53 -27.39
N ILE A 271 -11.06 0.41 -26.43
CA ILE A 271 -11.29 -0.14 -25.08
C ILE A 271 -11.15 0.99 -24.07
N ALA A 272 -12.22 1.31 -23.36
CA ALA A 272 -12.21 2.39 -22.39
C ALA A 272 -11.65 1.98 -21.03
N SER A 273 -11.78 0.71 -20.67
CA SER A 273 -11.26 0.17 -19.40
C SER A 273 -11.00 -1.34 -19.51
N LEU A 274 -10.19 -1.89 -18.60
CA LEU A 274 -9.95 -3.35 -18.57
C LEU A 274 -11.22 -4.16 -18.32
N ARG A 275 -12.23 -3.55 -17.72
CA ARG A 275 -13.56 -4.16 -17.52
C ARG A 275 -14.24 -4.52 -18.82
N ASP A 276 -14.00 -3.77 -19.90
CA ASP A 276 -14.66 -3.96 -21.19
C ASP A 276 -14.25 -5.29 -21.82
N TYR A 277 -13.07 -5.82 -21.50
CA TYR A 277 -12.61 -7.12 -21.95
C TYR A 277 -13.44 -8.30 -21.45
N PHE A 278 -14.23 -8.14 -20.38
CA PHE A 278 -15.11 -9.21 -19.91
C PHE A 278 -16.31 -9.43 -20.84
N SER A 279 -16.68 -8.41 -21.61
CA SER A 279 -17.77 -8.48 -22.60
C SER A 279 -17.29 -8.46 -24.04
N ASN A 280 -16.07 -7.94 -24.30
CA ASN A 280 -15.50 -7.81 -25.63
C ASN A 280 -14.01 -8.12 -25.64
N TYR A 281 -13.66 -9.38 -25.86
CA TYR A 281 -12.27 -9.84 -26.01
C TYR A 281 -11.99 -10.42 -27.40
N ALA A 282 -12.72 -9.95 -28.43
CA ALA A 282 -12.58 -10.43 -29.80
C ALA A 282 -11.10 -10.42 -30.28
N GLY A 283 -10.67 -11.54 -30.83
CA GLY A 283 -9.27 -11.76 -31.24
C GLY A 283 -8.38 -12.39 -30.18
N TYR A 284 -8.88 -12.60 -28.95
CA TYR A 284 -8.17 -13.26 -27.85
C TYR A 284 -8.93 -14.50 -27.38
N ALA A 285 -8.21 -15.44 -26.76
CA ALA A 285 -8.80 -16.68 -26.25
C ALA A 285 -9.72 -16.48 -25.04
N SER A 286 -9.53 -15.39 -24.28
CA SER A 286 -10.28 -15.11 -23.06
C SER A 286 -10.07 -13.64 -22.63
N PRO A 287 -10.90 -13.12 -21.70
CA PRO A 287 -10.65 -11.83 -21.06
C PRO A 287 -9.25 -11.71 -20.44
N TYR A 288 -8.77 -12.78 -19.79
CA TYR A 288 -7.40 -12.83 -19.24
C TYR A 288 -6.34 -12.57 -20.32
N ALA A 289 -6.42 -13.28 -21.46
CA ALA A 289 -5.44 -13.12 -22.54
C ALA A 289 -5.48 -11.72 -23.16
N ALA A 290 -6.67 -11.13 -23.28
CA ALA A 290 -6.86 -9.78 -23.78
C ALA A 290 -6.24 -8.73 -22.85
N ILE A 291 -6.54 -8.82 -21.55
CA ILE A 291 -6.01 -7.92 -20.52
C ILE A 291 -4.49 -8.01 -20.44
N LEU A 292 -3.94 -9.24 -20.39
CA LEU A 292 -2.50 -9.46 -20.37
C LEU A 292 -1.82 -8.79 -21.58
N ALA A 293 -2.32 -9.05 -22.78
CA ALA A 293 -1.75 -8.51 -24.01
C ALA A 293 -1.86 -6.98 -24.10
N ASP A 294 -2.89 -6.38 -23.53
CA ASP A 294 -3.06 -4.92 -23.47
C ASP A 294 -2.07 -4.26 -22.51
N VAL A 295 -1.98 -4.81 -21.30
CA VAL A 295 -1.02 -4.32 -20.29
C VAL A 295 0.42 -4.42 -20.81
N GLU A 296 0.77 -5.54 -21.43
CA GLU A 296 2.09 -5.75 -22.06
C GLU A 296 2.34 -4.76 -23.20
N TYR A 297 1.36 -4.50 -24.06
CA TYR A 297 1.46 -3.54 -25.15
C TYR A 297 1.81 -2.13 -24.64
N ASN A 298 1.11 -1.65 -23.63
CA ASN A 298 1.38 -0.33 -23.03
C ASN A 298 2.74 -0.27 -22.31
N ARG A 299 3.06 -1.34 -21.55
CA ARG A 299 4.36 -1.48 -20.87
C ARG A 299 5.53 -1.47 -21.87
N ASP A 300 5.45 -2.28 -22.89
CA ASP A 300 6.54 -2.47 -23.86
C ASP A 300 6.71 -1.22 -24.73
N GLY A 301 5.63 -0.52 -25.05
CA GLY A 301 5.66 0.79 -25.70
C GLY A 301 6.36 1.85 -24.85
N MET A 302 6.10 1.88 -23.56
CA MET A 302 6.79 2.76 -22.60
C MET A 302 8.31 2.47 -22.58
N ILE A 303 8.68 1.19 -22.56
CA ILE A 303 10.08 0.75 -22.58
C ILE A 303 10.75 1.13 -23.90
N ALA A 304 10.10 0.86 -25.04
CA ALA A 304 10.62 1.14 -26.37
C ALA A 304 10.89 2.64 -26.59
N ASN A 305 10.09 3.51 -25.96
CA ASN A 305 10.28 4.96 -25.99
C ASN A 305 11.31 5.46 -24.96
N GLY A 306 11.97 4.59 -24.20
CA GLY A 306 13.00 4.95 -23.22
C GLY A 306 12.47 5.69 -21.99
N LEU A 307 11.19 5.51 -21.63
CA LEU A 307 10.53 6.29 -20.58
C LEU A 307 10.69 5.68 -19.17
N ASP A 308 11.35 4.54 -19.04
CA ASP A 308 11.60 3.90 -17.75
C ASP A 308 13.04 3.41 -17.61
N PRO A 309 14.02 4.33 -17.55
CA PRO A 309 15.43 3.97 -17.41
C PRO A 309 15.74 3.24 -16.09
N SER A 310 14.92 3.44 -15.07
CA SER A 310 15.07 2.81 -13.77
C SER A 310 14.55 1.36 -13.71
N GLY A 311 13.71 0.96 -14.65
CA GLY A 311 13.00 -0.33 -14.65
C GLY A 311 11.90 -0.45 -13.59
N ARG A 312 11.50 0.66 -12.96
CA ARG A 312 10.58 0.67 -11.82
C ARG A 312 9.16 1.06 -12.22
N GLY A 313 9.02 2.01 -13.12
CA GLY A 313 7.72 2.49 -13.60
C GLY A 313 6.94 1.43 -14.37
N ARG A 314 7.63 0.57 -15.13
CA ARG A 314 7.06 -0.57 -15.88
C ARG A 314 6.38 -1.63 -15.03
N ARG A 315 6.53 -1.56 -13.72
CA ARG A 315 5.92 -2.48 -12.75
C ARG A 315 4.69 -1.90 -12.07
N ILE A 316 4.29 -0.71 -12.47
CA ILE A 316 3.17 0.02 -11.89
C ILE A 316 2.14 0.25 -12.97
N TYR A 317 0.91 -0.15 -12.70
CA TYR A 317 -0.20 0.07 -13.60
C TYR A 317 -1.22 1.05 -13.00
N VAL A 318 -1.79 1.88 -13.85
CA VAL A 318 -2.88 2.78 -13.51
C VAL A 318 -4.12 2.33 -14.27
N TYR A 319 -5.17 1.96 -13.54
CA TYR A 319 -6.41 1.49 -14.17
C TYR A 319 -7.15 2.62 -14.87
N PRO A 320 -7.39 2.53 -16.19
CA PRO A 320 -8.24 3.48 -16.89
C PRO A 320 -9.63 3.52 -16.27
N GLN A 321 -10.15 4.72 -16.02
CA GLN A 321 -11.43 4.95 -15.33
C GLN A 321 -11.54 4.30 -13.93
N GLY A 322 -10.45 3.74 -13.40
CA GLY A 322 -10.46 2.96 -12.17
C GLY A 322 -11.21 1.62 -12.27
N ASN A 323 -11.68 1.26 -13.45
CA ASN A 323 -12.51 0.07 -13.68
C ASN A 323 -11.65 -1.13 -14.09
N PHE A 324 -11.73 -2.21 -13.31
CA PHE A 324 -10.94 -3.41 -13.53
C PHE A 324 -11.73 -4.72 -13.33
N GLN A 325 -12.91 -4.68 -12.75
CA GLN A 325 -13.74 -5.86 -12.48
C GLN A 325 -14.98 -5.89 -13.37
N PRO A 326 -15.51 -7.09 -13.71
CA PRO A 326 -16.79 -7.18 -14.38
C PRO A 326 -17.90 -6.57 -13.52
N THR A 327 -18.98 -6.13 -14.16
CA THR A 327 -20.13 -5.56 -13.45
C THR A 327 -20.72 -6.59 -12.49
N GLY A 328 -20.74 -6.27 -11.21
CA GLY A 328 -21.24 -7.20 -10.17
C GLY A 328 -20.28 -8.32 -9.76
N GLY A 329 -19.05 -8.33 -10.30
CA GLY A 329 -18.06 -9.39 -10.10
C GLY A 329 -17.12 -9.18 -8.91
N ALA A 330 -17.64 -8.99 -7.71
CA ALA A 330 -16.80 -9.05 -6.51
C ALA A 330 -16.19 -10.47 -6.41
N GLY A 331 -14.84 -10.53 -6.41
CA GLY A 331 -14.09 -11.80 -6.28
C GLY A 331 -13.51 -12.36 -7.58
N ASP A 332 -13.67 -11.69 -8.71
CA ASP A 332 -12.98 -12.08 -9.95
C ASP A 332 -11.50 -11.71 -9.88
N THR A 333 -10.62 -12.71 -10.02
CA THR A 333 -9.16 -12.56 -9.95
C THR A 333 -8.48 -12.49 -11.33
N THR A 334 -9.26 -12.42 -12.41
CA THR A 334 -8.76 -12.45 -13.78
C THR A 334 -7.78 -11.30 -14.06
N VAL A 335 -8.15 -10.08 -13.65
CA VAL A 335 -7.29 -8.90 -13.82
C VAL A 335 -6.04 -9.00 -12.96
N GLU A 336 -6.19 -9.44 -11.70
CA GLU A 336 -5.05 -9.63 -10.79
C GLU A 336 -4.04 -10.64 -11.36
N ALA A 337 -4.54 -11.78 -11.86
CA ALA A 337 -3.69 -12.79 -12.49
C ALA A 337 -2.97 -12.24 -13.74
N ALA A 338 -3.66 -11.47 -14.58
CA ALA A 338 -3.06 -10.85 -15.76
C ALA A 338 -2.02 -9.79 -15.38
N MET A 339 -2.28 -8.96 -14.35
CA MET A 339 -1.32 -7.99 -13.84
C MET A 339 -0.05 -8.66 -13.31
N ILE A 340 -0.19 -9.73 -12.53
CA ILE A 340 0.95 -10.51 -12.01
C ILE A 340 1.75 -11.12 -13.17
N ALA A 341 1.08 -11.73 -14.15
CA ALA A 341 1.72 -12.31 -15.32
C ALA A 341 2.46 -11.27 -16.17
N ALA A 342 1.90 -10.06 -16.31
CA ALA A 342 2.56 -8.91 -16.96
C ALA A 342 3.73 -8.34 -16.15
N GLY A 343 4.01 -8.84 -14.93
CA GLY A 343 5.08 -8.35 -14.06
C GLY A 343 4.73 -7.08 -13.29
N MET A 344 3.45 -6.73 -13.19
CA MET A 344 3.01 -5.59 -12.40
C MET A 344 3.12 -5.91 -10.91
N LYS A 345 3.76 -5.04 -10.16
CA LYS A 345 3.91 -5.14 -8.70
C LYS A 345 2.85 -4.35 -7.95
N THR A 346 2.37 -3.30 -8.56
CA THR A 346 1.45 -2.34 -7.96
C THR A 346 0.52 -1.80 -9.02
N ALA A 347 -0.74 -1.57 -8.65
CA ALA A 347 -1.67 -0.87 -9.51
C ALA A 347 -2.54 0.10 -8.71
N ARG A 348 -2.91 1.21 -9.35
CA ARG A 348 -3.68 2.30 -8.76
C ARG A 348 -5.07 2.36 -9.38
N ARG A 349 -6.07 2.44 -8.52
CA ARG A 349 -7.46 2.71 -8.87
C ARG A 349 -7.70 4.23 -8.86
N ASN A 350 -8.75 4.65 -9.55
CA ASN A 350 -9.31 5.99 -9.43
C ASN A 350 -10.61 5.89 -8.61
N ILE A 351 -10.51 5.59 -7.33
CA ILE A 351 -11.66 5.54 -6.41
C ILE A 351 -11.38 6.49 -5.26
N TYR A 352 -12.38 7.31 -4.98
CA TYR A 352 -12.44 8.32 -3.93
C TYR A 352 -12.45 7.76 -2.50
N GLU A 353 -12.17 6.49 -2.32
CA GLU A 353 -12.04 5.90 -1.01
C GLU A 353 -10.74 6.33 -0.36
N CYS A 354 -10.88 7.08 0.68
CA CYS A 354 -9.82 7.52 1.55
C CYS A 354 -8.95 6.41 2.07
N SER A 355 -7.74 6.78 2.30
CA SER A 355 -6.76 6.05 3.06
C SER A 355 -6.07 4.95 2.29
N LEU A 356 -5.03 5.36 1.61
CA LEU A 356 -3.87 4.51 1.48
C LEU A 356 -3.45 4.17 2.89
N VAL A 357 -3.92 3.03 3.30
CA VAL A 357 -3.49 2.45 4.53
C VAL A 357 -1.99 2.27 4.37
N ALA A 358 -1.23 3.12 5.03
CA ALA A 358 0.19 2.90 5.23
C ALA A 358 0.44 1.62 6.04
N ASN A 359 -0.52 0.77 6.15
CA ASN A 359 -0.60 -0.38 7.01
C ASN A 359 -0.59 -1.62 6.16
N GLY A 360 0.61 -2.14 5.88
CA GLY A 360 0.79 -3.43 5.26
C GLY A 360 -0.08 -3.60 4.02
N ALA A 361 0.47 -3.27 2.86
CA ALA A 361 -0.23 -3.60 1.65
C ALA A 361 -0.36 -5.10 1.56
N TRP A 362 -1.51 -5.53 1.25
CA TRP A 362 -1.84 -6.88 0.94
C TRP A 362 -1.15 -7.25 -0.36
N ALA A 363 -0.78 -8.49 -0.52
CA ALA A 363 -0.30 -8.94 -1.82
C ALA A 363 -1.30 -8.61 -2.93
N SER A 364 -2.60 -8.73 -2.67
CA SER A 364 -3.67 -8.33 -3.59
C SER A 364 -4.00 -6.82 -3.53
N ALA A 365 -3.94 -6.16 -2.39
CA ALA A 365 -4.31 -4.75 -2.29
C ALA A 365 -3.28 -3.79 -2.92
N ARG A 366 -2.03 -4.21 -3.09
CA ARG A 366 -1.05 -3.43 -3.85
C ARG A 366 -1.45 -3.23 -5.32
N LEU A 367 -2.32 -4.10 -5.85
CA LEU A 367 -2.91 -3.95 -7.18
C LEU A 367 -4.18 -3.08 -7.18
N TYR A 368 -4.56 -2.48 -6.06
CA TYR A 368 -5.79 -1.71 -5.92
C TYR A 368 -5.59 -0.45 -5.08
N LEU A 369 -4.46 0.24 -5.22
CA LEU A 369 -4.15 1.44 -4.44
C LEU A 369 -5.20 2.53 -4.69
N PRO A 370 -5.86 3.04 -3.65
CA PRO A 370 -6.80 4.15 -3.79
C PRO A 370 -6.08 5.47 -4.03
N THR A 371 -6.80 6.43 -4.58
CA THR A 371 -6.33 7.81 -4.71
C THR A 371 -7.23 8.75 -3.93
N ILE A 372 -6.70 9.89 -3.54
CA ILE A 372 -7.51 11.07 -3.29
C ILE A 372 -7.82 11.64 -4.67
N GLY A 373 -8.96 11.27 -5.22
CA GLY A 373 -9.39 11.78 -6.50
C GLY A 373 -9.93 13.20 -6.35
N HIS A 374 -9.73 14.00 -7.37
CA HIS A 374 -10.43 15.24 -7.56
C HIS A 374 -11.84 14.91 -8.07
N SER A 375 -12.84 15.01 -7.21
CA SER A 375 -14.23 15.05 -7.61
C SER A 375 -14.60 16.52 -7.75
N TYR A 376 -14.36 17.05 -8.92
CA TYR A 376 -14.67 18.45 -9.20
C TYR A 376 -16.18 18.62 -9.33
N SER A 377 -16.75 19.53 -8.53
CA SER A 377 -18.05 20.11 -8.81
C SER A 377 -17.80 21.42 -9.56
N THR A 378 -18.33 21.55 -10.75
CA THR A 378 -18.24 22.79 -11.55
C THR A 378 -18.90 24.00 -10.85
N THR A 379 -19.61 23.77 -9.74
CA THR A 379 -20.37 24.80 -9.03
C THR A 379 -19.61 25.45 -7.88
N ASP A 380 -18.57 24.79 -7.31
CA ASP A 380 -17.75 25.39 -6.23
C ASP A 380 -16.34 24.78 -6.18
N GLU A 381 -15.47 25.25 -7.06
CA GLU A 381 -14.10 24.77 -7.14
C GLU A 381 -13.30 25.03 -5.86
N ALA A 382 -13.49 26.21 -5.25
CA ALA A 382 -12.72 26.59 -4.06
C ALA A 382 -13.06 25.70 -2.86
N ALA A 383 -14.33 25.38 -2.64
CA ALA A 383 -14.75 24.48 -1.58
C ALA A 383 -14.21 23.07 -1.77
N ASN A 384 -14.19 22.56 -3.01
CA ASN A 384 -13.62 21.25 -3.33
C ASN A 384 -12.11 21.19 -3.08
N ILE A 385 -11.36 22.24 -3.42
CA ILE A 385 -9.92 22.31 -3.16
C ILE A 385 -9.64 22.37 -1.66
N ALA A 386 -10.43 23.16 -0.90
CA ALA A 386 -10.33 23.22 0.55
C ALA A 386 -10.59 21.83 1.19
N GLU A 387 -11.59 21.10 0.70
CA GLU A 387 -11.89 19.73 1.15
C GLU A 387 -10.73 18.77 0.85
N LEU A 388 -10.17 18.80 -0.36
CA LEU A 388 -9.02 17.98 -0.75
C LEU A 388 -7.80 18.23 0.14
N ILE A 389 -7.51 19.50 0.43
CA ILE A 389 -6.42 19.90 1.32
C ILE A 389 -6.68 19.40 2.74
N ALA A 390 -7.88 19.61 3.27
CA ALA A 390 -8.26 19.15 4.61
C ALA A 390 -8.15 17.62 4.71
N ARG A 391 -8.56 16.89 3.68
CA ARG A 391 -8.48 15.45 3.61
C ARG A 391 -7.03 14.98 3.57
N MET A 392 -6.18 15.57 2.73
CA MET A 392 -4.74 15.30 2.72
C MET A 392 -4.13 15.50 4.11
N GLN A 393 -4.42 16.63 4.76
CA GLN A 393 -3.92 16.93 6.10
C GLN A 393 -4.39 15.90 7.13
N SER A 394 -5.65 15.49 7.07
CA SER A 394 -6.21 14.46 7.94
C SER A 394 -5.50 13.12 7.76
N GLU A 395 -5.28 12.68 6.51
CA GLU A 395 -4.61 11.43 6.20
C GLU A 395 -3.14 11.45 6.66
N ILE A 396 -2.43 12.54 6.39
CA ILE A 396 -1.03 12.70 6.80
C ILE A 396 -0.90 12.76 8.33
N ASN A 397 -1.76 13.50 9.02
CA ASN A 397 -1.77 13.54 10.50
C ASN A 397 -2.09 12.15 11.09
N ALA A 398 -2.89 11.36 10.40
CA ALA A 398 -3.13 9.95 10.75
C ALA A 398 -1.95 9.02 10.35
N GLY A 399 -0.87 9.57 9.78
CA GLY A 399 0.32 8.83 9.34
C GLY A 399 0.08 7.98 8.12
N ARG A 400 -0.86 8.34 7.25
CA ARG A 400 -1.16 7.62 6.01
C ARG A 400 -0.64 8.40 4.80
N SER A 401 -0.07 7.67 3.84
CA SER A 401 0.34 8.24 2.56
C SER A 401 -0.88 8.57 1.70
N VAL A 402 -0.75 9.55 0.83
CA VAL A 402 -1.78 9.98 -0.10
C VAL A 402 -1.24 9.97 -1.52
N ILE A 403 -2.07 9.53 -2.48
CA ILE A 403 -1.80 9.63 -3.91
C ILE A 403 -2.87 10.51 -4.52
N PHE A 404 -2.46 11.59 -5.18
CA PHE A 404 -3.33 12.43 -5.98
C PHE A 404 -3.32 11.97 -7.43
N CYS A 405 -4.46 12.14 -8.09
CA CYS A 405 -4.63 11.91 -9.52
C CYS A 405 -5.29 13.12 -10.15
N PHE A 406 -4.61 13.71 -11.11
CA PHE A 406 -5.11 14.80 -11.95
C PHE A 406 -5.08 14.38 -13.42
N HIS A 407 -5.69 15.16 -14.33
CA HIS A 407 -5.64 14.91 -15.77
C HIS A 407 -5.18 16.17 -16.52
N ILE A 408 -5.96 17.23 -16.50
CA ILE A 408 -5.72 18.42 -17.31
C ILE A 408 -5.50 19.63 -16.39
N VAL A 409 -4.47 20.40 -16.66
CA VAL A 409 -4.24 21.72 -16.04
C VAL A 409 -4.68 22.80 -17.03
N THR A 410 -5.69 23.59 -16.67
CA THR A 410 -6.28 24.60 -17.54
C THR A 410 -6.82 25.77 -16.75
N ASP A 411 -6.75 27.00 -17.31
CA ASP A 411 -7.32 28.20 -16.66
C ASP A 411 -8.85 28.17 -16.59
N THR A 412 -9.49 27.33 -17.41
CA THR A 412 -10.94 27.19 -17.48
C THR A 412 -11.36 25.73 -17.35
N PRO A 413 -11.30 25.15 -16.13
CA PRO A 413 -11.73 23.78 -15.89
C PRO A 413 -13.18 23.56 -16.28
N THR A 414 -13.45 22.49 -17.02
CA THR A 414 -14.80 22.15 -17.52
C THR A 414 -15.24 20.74 -17.15
N ALA A 415 -14.29 19.89 -16.79
CA ALA A 415 -14.53 18.51 -16.40
C ALA A 415 -14.09 18.26 -14.95
N SER A 416 -14.65 17.22 -14.33
CA SER A 416 -14.33 16.83 -12.95
C SER A 416 -12.88 16.41 -12.74
N THR A 417 -12.12 16.27 -13.80
CA THR A 417 -10.70 15.86 -13.80
C THR A 417 -9.75 17.01 -14.10
N ASP A 418 -10.30 18.20 -14.42
CA ASP A 418 -9.54 19.40 -14.74
C ASP A 418 -9.22 20.17 -13.45
N ILE A 419 -8.08 20.83 -13.42
CA ILE A 419 -7.67 21.70 -12.32
C ILE A 419 -7.05 22.99 -12.87
N SER A 420 -7.33 24.13 -12.23
CA SER A 420 -6.64 25.37 -12.59
C SER A 420 -5.20 25.37 -12.04
N PRO A 421 -4.27 26.08 -12.69
CA PRO A 421 -2.90 26.24 -12.18
C PRO A 421 -2.86 26.77 -10.73
N ALA A 422 -3.73 27.75 -10.42
CA ALA A 422 -3.82 28.35 -9.09
C ALA A 422 -4.26 27.32 -8.02
N ASN A 423 -5.21 26.47 -8.35
CA ASN A 423 -5.71 25.44 -7.44
C ASN A 423 -4.73 24.28 -7.28
N LEU A 424 -4.04 23.88 -8.34
CA LEU A 424 -2.95 22.94 -8.25
C LEU A 424 -1.84 23.49 -7.32
N GLU A 425 -1.47 24.75 -7.50
CA GLU A 425 -0.45 25.38 -6.65
C GLU A 425 -0.89 25.47 -5.19
N ALA A 426 -2.16 25.71 -4.90
CA ALA A 426 -2.69 25.71 -3.53
C ALA A 426 -2.56 24.33 -2.86
N ILE A 427 -2.88 23.23 -3.58
CA ILE A 427 -2.70 21.86 -3.08
C ILE A 427 -1.22 21.57 -2.85
N VAL A 428 -0.35 21.91 -3.81
CA VAL A 428 1.10 21.66 -3.72
C VAL A 428 1.73 22.48 -2.58
N THR A 429 1.28 23.71 -2.37
CA THR A 429 1.72 24.54 -1.23
C THR A 429 1.34 23.90 0.09
N ALA A 430 0.09 23.49 0.28
CA ALA A 430 -0.34 22.80 1.49
C ALA A 430 0.41 21.48 1.72
N ALA A 431 0.70 20.74 0.66
CA ALA A 431 1.52 19.55 0.71
C ALA A 431 2.96 19.86 1.15
N ASN A 432 3.55 20.92 0.61
CA ASN A 432 4.89 21.38 0.97
C ASN A 432 4.97 21.82 2.43
N ASP A 433 3.94 22.50 2.96
CA ASP A 433 3.88 22.89 4.37
C ASP A 433 3.91 21.68 5.30
N LEU A 434 3.22 20.60 4.95
CA LEU A 434 3.29 19.32 5.69
C LEU A 434 4.69 18.70 5.65
N VAL A 435 5.40 18.82 4.52
CA VAL A 435 6.77 18.34 4.38
C VAL A 435 7.73 19.19 5.21
N LEU A 436 7.63 20.52 5.15
CA LEU A 436 8.46 21.43 5.93
C LEU A 436 8.21 21.30 7.44
N ALA A 437 6.98 20.97 7.84
CA ALA A 437 6.63 20.65 9.23
C ALA A 437 7.13 19.27 9.68
N GLY A 438 7.82 18.50 8.84
CA GLY A 438 8.31 17.16 9.17
C GLY A 438 7.19 16.11 9.32
N LYS A 439 5.99 16.37 8.84
CA LYS A 439 4.83 15.48 8.96
C LYS A 439 4.70 14.50 7.79
N ALA A 440 5.27 14.83 6.63
CA ALA A 440 5.23 14.04 5.42
C ALA A 440 6.56 14.11 4.66
N LYS A 441 6.71 13.24 3.67
CA LYS A 441 7.78 13.31 2.65
C LYS A 441 7.19 13.50 1.26
N ARG A 442 7.97 14.12 0.36
CA ARG A 442 7.67 14.13 -1.06
C ARG A 442 7.83 12.71 -1.58
N GLY A 443 6.72 12.10 -2.02
CA GLY A 443 6.68 10.71 -2.43
C GLY A 443 6.82 10.55 -3.94
N ARG A 444 7.48 9.46 -4.35
CA ARG A 444 7.46 8.94 -5.73
C ARG A 444 6.61 7.67 -5.74
N LEU A 445 5.78 7.49 -6.75
CA LEU A 445 4.95 6.28 -6.83
C LEU A 445 5.78 5.00 -6.93
N PRO A 446 6.92 4.94 -7.68
CA PRO A 446 7.81 3.78 -7.65
C PRO A 446 8.47 3.51 -6.29
N ASP A 447 8.86 4.53 -5.53
CA ASP A 447 9.40 4.34 -4.18
C ASP A 447 8.34 3.75 -3.24
N PHE A 448 7.12 4.27 -3.34
CA PHE A 448 6.00 3.79 -2.57
C PHE A 448 5.63 2.35 -2.93
N ALA A 449 5.65 2.00 -4.23
CA ALA A 449 5.43 0.64 -4.70
C ALA A 449 6.49 -0.34 -4.17
N ASP A 450 7.77 0.07 -4.16
CA ASP A 450 8.85 -0.74 -3.58
C ASP A 450 8.70 -0.86 -2.05
N GLU A 451 8.28 0.20 -1.36
CA GLU A 451 7.92 0.13 0.06
C GLU A 451 6.82 -0.91 0.31
N LEU A 452 5.80 -0.95 -0.53
CA LEU A 452 4.71 -1.92 -0.42
C LEU A 452 5.20 -3.35 -0.72
N ASP A 453 6.07 -3.53 -1.68
CA ASP A 453 6.62 -4.84 -2.06
C ASP A 453 7.44 -5.46 -0.93
N THR A 454 8.18 -4.64 -0.18
CA THR A 454 8.93 -5.10 0.99
C THR A 454 8.04 -5.55 2.16
N TYR A 455 6.75 -5.17 2.19
CA TYR A 455 5.77 -5.65 3.17
C TYR A 455 5.11 -6.96 2.77
N SER A 456 5.13 -7.32 1.51
CA SER A 456 4.39 -8.48 0.99
C SER A 456 5.07 -9.84 1.23
N GLY A 457 6.20 -9.88 1.96
CA GLY A 457 6.85 -11.13 2.37
C GLY A 457 8.33 -11.16 1.99
N PRO A 458 9.08 -12.17 2.45
CA PRO A 458 10.47 -12.30 2.09
C PRO A 458 10.57 -12.35 0.56
N VAL A 459 11.45 -11.54 0.03
CA VAL A 459 11.98 -11.74 -1.31
C VAL A 459 12.42 -13.20 -1.34
N HIS A 460 11.86 -14.01 -2.23
CA HIS A 460 12.54 -15.22 -2.64
C HIS A 460 13.90 -14.77 -3.17
N VAL A 461 14.93 -14.91 -2.36
CA VAL A 461 16.26 -15.05 -2.89
C VAL A 461 16.15 -16.38 -3.62
N GLY A 462 16.01 -16.29 -4.93
CA GLY A 462 16.06 -17.46 -5.79
C GLY A 462 17.31 -18.22 -5.47
N GLU A 463 17.18 -19.51 -5.52
CA GLU A 463 18.25 -20.49 -5.46
C GLU A 463 19.40 -20.12 -6.37
#